data_a309514048577feca474a99323b70902
#
_entry.id   a309514048577feca474a99323b70902
#
_cell.length_a   1.000
_cell.length_b   1.000
_cell.length_c   1.000
_cell.angle_alpha   90.00
_cell.angle_beta   90.00
_cell.angle_gamma   90.00
#
_symmetry.space_group_name_H-M   'P 1'
#
loop_
_entity.id
_entity.type
_entity.pdbx_description
1 polymer ?
#
loop_
_entity_poly.entity_id
_entity_poly.type
_entity_poly.pdbx_seq_one_letter_code
_entity_poly.pdbx_strand_id
1 'polypeptide(L)'
;MKINGVDIAEFLKSGLDLKSHLSRYLKLSLDEVEDLLPKGTDELASLHPGALSSEQATSFYEDTVGTAHLLELAAWHLTSSNYIADTLLLQERFARGQILDFGGGIGTHALMAAALNQVEHVWFVDLNPHNRNFVQFRANELGLANRISVHRDLDGIVDVKFDTLVCLDVLEHLPDPSKQLSIFLDRLSPDSIALLNWYFFKGNKGEYPFHFDDPKL
;
A
#
# COMPACT_ATOMS: atom_id res chain seq x y z
N MET A 1 -7.79 19.27 10.90
CA MET A 1 -8.25 19.15 9.50
C MET A 1 -9.01 17.86 9.38
N LYS A 2 -10.10 17.82 8.62
CA LYS A 2 -10.93 16.61 8.51
C LYS A 2 -10.94 16.10 7.08
N ILE A 3 -10.62 14.81 6.89
CA ILE A 3 -10.85 14.09 5.63
C ILE A 3 -12.15 13.30 5.82
N ASN A 4 -13.18 13.59 5.02
CA ASN A 4 -14.51 12.95 5.13
C ASN A 4 -15.11 12.89 6.55
N GLY A 5 -14.87 13.95 7.33
CA GLY A 5 -15.33 13.97 8.72
C GLY A 5 -14.37 13.33 9.72
N VAL A 6 -13.35 12.60 9.28
CA VAL A 6 -12.30 12.04 10.15
C VAL A 6 -11.26 13.13 10.42
N ASP A 7 -10.99 13.42 11.68
CA ASP A 7 -9.91 14.33 12.06
C ASP A 7 -8.57 13.67 11.73
N ILE A 8 -7.71 14.36 10.95
CA ILE A 8 -6.39 13.82 10.59
C ILE A 8 -5.55 13.50 11.83
N ALA A 9 -5.63 14.32 12.88
CA ALA A 9 -4.90 14.04 14.11
C ALA A 9 -5.38 12.73 14.77
N GLU A 10 -6.68 12.45 14.72
CA GLU A 10 -7.24 11.19 15.19
C GLU A 10 -6.82 10.03 14.26
N PHE A 11 -6.87 10.24 12.95
CA PHE A 11 -6.38 9.27 11.97
C PHE A 11 -4.91 8.94 12.19
N LEU A 12 -4.05 9.94 12.36
CA LEU A 12 -2.62 9.74 12.59
C LEU A 12 -2.33 8.97 13.89
N LYS A 13 -3.22 9.13 14.89
CA LYS A 13 -3.11 8.43 16.17
C LYS A 13 -3.52 6.97 16.08
N SER A 14 -4.54 6.65 15.30
CA SER A 14 -5.14 5.31 15.25
C SER A 14 -4.86 4.55 13.94
N GLY A 15 -4.46 5.24 12.85
CA GLY A 15 -4.30 4.65 11.53
C GLY A 15 -5.57 3.99 10.99
N LEU A 16 -6.75 4.58 11.24
CA LEU A 16 -8.07 3.94 11.03
C LEU A 16 -8.21 2.63 11.83
N ASP A 17 -7.97 2.70 13.12
CA ASP A 17 -8.00 1.54 14.04
C ASP A 17 -7.05 0.39 13.65
N LEU A 18 -5.92 0.73 13.03
CA LEU A 18 -4.99 -0.25 12.46
C LEU A 18 -4.58 -1.34 13.45
N LYS A 19 -4.18 -0.97 14.69
CA LYS A 19 -3.80 -1.95 15.73
C LYS A 19 -4.96 -2.87 16.11
N SER A 20 -6.15 -2.32 16.24
CA SER A 20 -7.37 -3.07 16.56
C SER A 20 -7.75 -4.03 15.43
N HIS A 21 -7.61 -3.58 14.17
CA HIS A 21 -7.81 -4.45 13.00
C HIS A 21 -6.77 -5.57 12.92
N LEU A 22 -5.48 -5.28 13.18
CA LEU A 22 -4.43 -6.30 13.24
C LEU A 22 -4.72 -7.34 14.33
N SER A 23 -5.06 -6.89 15.54
CA SER A 23 -5.41 -7.76 16.67
C SER A 23 -6.51 -8.76 16.28
N ARG A 24 -7.61 -8.28 15.70
CA ARG A 24 -8.74 -9.14 15.28
C ARG A 24 -8.37 -10.05 14.12
N TYR A 25 -7.67 -9.54 13.11
CA TYR A 25 -7.29 -10.30 11.93
C TYR A 25 -6.29 -11.41 12.24
N LEU A 26 -5.25 -11.10 13.02
CA LEU A 26 -4.21 -12.05 13.42
C LEU A 26 -4.61 -12.92 14.61
N LYS A 27 -5.75 -12.61 15.28
CA LYS A 27 -6.23 -13.26 16.51
C LYS A 27 -5.22 -13.15 17.67
N LEU A 28 -4.62 -11.98 17.80
CA LEU A 28 -3.70 -11.59 18.84
C LEU A 28 -4.34 -10.57 19.77
N SER A 29 -3.90 -10.49 21.01
CA SER A 29 -4.25 -9.37 21.90
C SER A 29 -3.60 -8.06 21.41
N LEU A 30 -4.09 -6.92 21.86
CA LEU A 30 -3.48 -5.63 21.55
C LEU A 30 -2.04 -5.54 22.07
N ASP A 31 -1.77 -6.08 23.25
CA ASP A 31 -0.42 -6.11 23.84
C ASP A 31 0.54 -6.93 22.96
N GLU A 32 0.12 -8.10 22.46
CA GLU A 32 0.93 -8.90 21.53
C GLU A 32 1.18 -8.17 20.20
N VAL A 33 0.20 -7.45 19.66
CA VAL A 33 0.40 -6.60 18.46
C VAL A 33 1.41 -5.49 18.74
N GLU A 34 1.32 -4.81 19.89
CA GLU A 34 2.26 -3.75 20.28
C GLU A 34 3.68 -4.26 20.47
N ASP A 35 3.84 -5.48 20.97
CA ASP A 35 5.14 -6.14 21.15
C ASP A 35 5.76 -6.60 19.81
N LEU A 36 4.93 -6.93 18.81
CA LEU A 36 5.36 -7.40 17.50
C LEU A 36 5.70 -6.25 16.52
N LEU A 37 4.96 -5.14 16.57
CA LEU A 37 5.15 -4.02 15.63
C LEU A 37 6.61 -3.54 15.54
N PRO A 38 7.36 -3.32 16.63
CA PRO A 38 8.75 -2.89 16.55
C PRO A 38 9.70 -3.90 15.90
N LYS A 39 9.31 -5.17 15.80
CA LYS A 39 10.12 -6.27 15.26
C LYS A 39 9.83 -6.54 13.78
N GLY A 40 8.75 -5.97 13.24
CA GLY A 40 8.27 -6.26 11.88
C GLY A 40 9.31 -6.01 10.80
N THR A 41 10.05 -4.90 10.90
CA THR A 41 11.12 -4.56 9.95
C THR A 41 12.28 -5.55 10.00
N ASP A 42 12.72 -5.96 11.19
CA ASP A 42 13.82 -6.92 11.37
C ASP A 42 13.40 -8.31 10.87
N GLU A 43 12.17 -8.73 11.14
CA GLU A 43 11.63 -10.00 10.65
C GLU A 43 11.57 -10.04 9.14
N LEU A 44 11.05 -9.01 8.49
CA LEU A 44 10.99 -8.93 7.03
C LEU A 44 12.41 -8.91 6.44
N ALA A 45 13.32 -8.10 6.98
CA ALA A 45 14.71 -8.03 6.52
C ALA A 45 15.42 -9.40 6.61
N SER A 46 15.11 -10.21 7.62
CA SER A 46 15.69 -11.54 7.79
C SER A 46 15.25 -12.55 6.72
N LEU A 47 14.11 -12.30 6.06
CA LEU A 47 13.58 -13.16 4.99
C LEU A 47 14.23 -12.85 3.63
N HIS A 48 14.97 -11.73 3.51
CA HIS A 48 15.50 -11.29 2.22
C HIS A 48 16.66 -12.18 1.74
N PRO A 49 16.55 -12.82 0.56
CA PRO A 49 17.56 -13.76 0.09
C PRO A 49 18.76 -13.11 -0.62
N GLY A 50 18.88 -11.79 -0.61
CA GLY A 50 19.87 -11.02 -1.38
C GLY A 50 19.27 -10.41 -2.66
N ALA A 51 20.09 -10.20 -3.68
CA ALA A 51 19.62 -9.64 -4.96
C ALA A 51 18.60 -10.58 -5.64
N LEU A 52 17.42 -10.05 -6.00
CA LEU A 52 16.33 -10.81 -6.62
C LEU A 52 16.27 -10.54 -8.13
N SER A 53 16.01 -11.58 -8.92
CA SER A 53 15.51 -11.40 -10.29
C SER A 53 14.04 -10.94 -10.26
N SER A 54 13.51 -10.52 -11.42
CA SER A 54 12.10 -10.11 -11.54
C SER A 54 11.12 -11.19 -11.07
N GLU A 55 11.34 -12.45 -11.48
CA GLU A 55 10.51 -13.58 -11.07
C GLU A 55 10.64 -13.89 -9.58
N GLN A 56 11.87 -13.83 -9.05
CA GLN A 56 12.12 -14.03 -7.64
C GLN A 56 11.51 -12.92 -6.77
N ALA A 57 11.49 -11.66 -7.22
CA ALA A 57 10.85 -10.57 -6.53
C ALA A 57 9.33 -10.82 -6.41
N THR A 58 8.67 -11.24 -7.48
CA THR A 58 7.25 -11.59 -7.46
C THR A 58 6.96 -12.71 -6.46
N SER A 59 7.67 -13.84 -6.54
CA SER A 59 7.50 -14.97 -5.61
C SER A 59 7.84 -14.59 -4.17
N PHE A 60 8.81 -13.71 -3.96
CA PHE A 60 9.16 -13.22 -2.64
C PHE A 60 7.99 -12.51 -1.97
N TYR A 61 7.39 -11.53 -2.65
CA TYR A 61 6.23 -10.81 -2.10
C TYR A 61 4.96 -11.66 -2.04
N GLU A 62 4.78 -12.61 -2.96
CA GLU A 62 3.58 -13.44 -3.01
C GLU A 62 3.62 -14.60 -2.01
N ASP A 63 4.76 -15.30 -1.91
CA ASP A 63 4.85 -16.60 -1.24
C ASP A 63 5.69 -16.59 0.04
N THR A 64 6.64 -15.63 0.18
CA THR A 64 7.68 -15.70 1.23
C THR A 64 7.40 -14.77 2.40
N VAL A 65 7.08 -13.50 2.14
CA VAL A 65 6.99 -12.48 3.21
C VAL A 65 5.81 -12.68 4.17
N GLY A 66 4.77 -13.36 3.73
CA GLY A 66 3.63 -13.74 4.58
C GLY A 66 3.03 -12.56 5.35
N THR A 67 2.69 -12.79 6.61
CA THR A 67 2.13 -11.78 7.54
C THR A 67 3.20 -10.85 8.13
N ALA A 68 4.50 -11.16 8.02
CA ALA A 68 5.57 -10.28 8.47
C ALA A 68 5.50 -8.91 7.77
N HIS A 69 5.13 -8.92 6.48
CA HIS A 69 4.93 -7.68 5.72
C HIS A 69 3.78 -6.81 6.25
N LEU A 70 2.72 -7.40 6.80
CA LEU A 70 1.65 -6.63 7.45
C LEU A 70 2.16 -5.87 8.68
N LEU A 71 2.97 -6.52 9.50
CA LEU A 71 3.52 -5.94 10.73
C LEU A 71 4.55 -4.86 10.42
N GLU A 72 5.40 -5.10 9.43
CA GLU A 72 6.39 -4.11 8.96
C GLU A 72 5.69 -2.86 8.43
N LEU A 73 4.78 -3.00 7.47
CA LEU A 73 4.02 -1.88 6.92
C LEU A 73 3.21 -1.15 7.99
N ALA A 74 2.61 -1.87 8.94
CA ALA A 74 1.86 -1.25 10.02
C ALA A 74 2.77 -0.45 10.96
N ALA A 75 3.94 -0.98 11.31
CA ALA A 75 4.93 -0.27 12.12
C ALA A 75 5.41 1.01 11.41
N TRP A 76 5.73 0.90 10.13
CA TRP A 76 6.14 2.04 9.32
C TRP A 76 5.04 3.12 9.22
N HIS A 77 3.79 2.75 8.94
CA HIS A 77 2.67 3.68 8.87
C HIS A 77 2.42 4.40 10.20
N LEU A 78 2.55 3.72 11.32
CA LEU A 78 2.36 4.32 12.64
C LEU A 78 3.51 5.25 13.05
N THR A 79 4.73 5.00 12.57
CA THR A 79 5.91 5.81 12.88
C THR A 79 6.16 6.93 11.87
N SER A 80 5.67 6.80 10.62
CA SER A 80 5.82 7.77 9.54
C SER A 80 4.56 8.63 9.35
N SER A 81 3.86 8.94 10.42
CA SER A 81 2.54 9.58 10.41
C SER A 81 2.48 10.89 9.63
N ASN A 82 3.52 11.72 9.68
CA ASN A 82 3.56 12.98 8.93
C ASN A 82 3.57 12.76 7.42
N TYR A 83 4.39 11.83 6.94
CA TYR A 83 4.44 11.44 5.54
C TYR A 83 3.10 10.88 5.05
N ILE A 84 2.50 9.98 5.81
CA ILE A 84 1.18 9.42 5.49
C ILE A 84 0.13 10.53 5.46
N ALA A 85 0.15 11.48 6.39
CA ALA A 85 -0.75 12.62 6.39
C ALA A 85 -0.62 13.47 5.12
N ASP A 86 0.61 13.79 4.71
CA ASP A 86 0.86 14.61 3.52
C ASP A 86 0.34 13.92 2.25
N THR A 87 0.59 12.61 2.10
CA THR A 87 0.09 11.84 0.96
C THR A 87 -1.43 11.68 0.96
N LEU A 88 -2.05 11.51 2.12
CA LEU A 88 -3.52 11.49 2.26
C LEU A 88 -4.15 12.85 1.94
N LEU A 89 -3.49 13.96 2.25
CA LEU A 89 -3.95 15.29 1.89
C LEU A 89 -3.93 15.52 0.37
N LEU A 90 -2.86 15.06 -0.29
CA LEU A 90 -2.79 15.09 -1.75
C LEU A 90 -3.92 14.25 -2.36
N GLN A 91 -4.15 13.07 -1.80
CA GLN A 91 -5.20 12.17 -2.25
C GLN A 91 -6.59 12.78 -2.05
N GLU A 92 -6.90 13.38 -0.88
CA GLU A 92 -8.17 14.06 -0.64
C GLU A 92 -8.43 15.16 -1.67
N ARG A 93 -7.39 15.92 -2.01
CA ARG A 93 -7.51 17.06 -2.92
C ARG A 93 -7.68 16.65 -4.38
N PHE A 94 -7.02 15.58 -4.80
CA PHE A 94 -6.87 15.27 -6.22
C PHE A 94 -7.53 13.96 -6.65
N ALA A 95 -7.72 12.99 -5.75
CA ALA A 95 -8.28 11.70 -6.10
C ALA A 95 -9.77 11.82 -6.44
N ARG A 96 -10.18 11.15 -7.54
CA ARG A 96 -11.56 11.15 -8.02
C ARG A 96 -11.85 9.94 -8.91
N GLY A 97 -13.13 9.64 -9.10
CA GLY A 97 -13.62 8.63 -10.05
C GLY A 97 -13.14 7.22 -9.75
N GLN A 98 -12.65 6.54 -10.77
CA GLN A 98 -12.06 5.19 -10.68
C GLN A 98 -10.60 5.31 -10.26
N ILE A 99 -10.25 4.77 -9.10
CA ILE A 99 -8.88 4.82 -8.56
C ILE A 99 -8.20 3.47 -8.72
N LEU A 100 -6.98 3.48 -9.25
CA LEU A 100 -6.03 2.39 -9.10
C LEU A 100 -5.10 2.70 -7.92
N ASP A 101 -5.12 1.85 -6.89
CA ASP A 101 -4.12 1.84 -5.81
C ASP A 101 -3.20 0.63 -6.01
N PHE A 102 -2.01 0.88 -6.56
CA PHE A 102 -1.08 -0.16 -6.98
C PHE A 102 0.05 -0.33 -5.97
N GLY A 103 0.20 -1.55 -5.44
CA GLY A 103 1.13 -1.87 -4.37
C GLY A 103 0.66 -1.31 -3.01
N GLY A 104 -0.64 -1.20 -2.80
CA GLY A 104 -1.22 -0.45 -1.67
C GLY A 104 -1.00 -1.04 -0.27
N GLY A 105 -0.26 -2.15 -0.14
CA GLY A 105 0.18 -2.72 1.14
C GLY A 105 -0.97 -3.04 2.09
N ILE A 106 -1.00 -2.38 3.24
CA ILE A 106 -2.07 -2.53 4.25
C ILE A 106 -3.33 -1.71 3.95
N GLY A 107 -3.40 -1.06 2.78
CA GLY A 107 -4.58 -0.40 2.24
C GLY A 107 -4.93 0.94 2.88
N THR A 108 -4.00 1.63 3.52
CA THR A 108 -4.30 2.92 4.15
C THR A 108 -4.84 3.94 3.15
N HIS A 109 -4.18 4.11 2.00
CA HIS A 109 -4.61 5.02 0.94
C HIS A 109 -5.88 4.53 0.25
N ALA A 110 -5.98 3.23 -0.06
CA ALA A 110 -7.16 2.63 -0.67
C ALA A 110 -8.44 2.85 0.16
N LEU A 111 -8.37 2.58 1.48
CA LEU A 111 -9.51 2.72 2.38
C LEU A 111 -9.92 4.19 2.57
N MET A 112 -8.94 5.09 2.68
CA MET A 112 -9.22 6.53 2.76
C MET A 112 -9.80 7.07 1.46
N ALA A 113 -9.31 6.63 0.30
CA ALA A 113 -9.88 6.98 -1.00
C ALA A 113 -11.31 6.46 -1.12
N ALA A 114 -11.57 5.20 -0.74
CA ALA A 114 -12.90 4.63 -0.76
C ALA A 114 -13.92 5.38 0.12
N ALA A 115 -13.46 6.12 1.12
CA ALA A 115 -14.30 6.97 1.96
C ALA A 115 -14.60 8.35 1.33
N LEU A 116 -13.89 8.79 0.27
CA LEU A 116 -14.09 10.10 -0.38
C LEU A 116 -15.35 10.10 -1.26
N ASN A 117 -16.15 11.17 -1.16
CA ASN A 117 -17.40 11.28 -1.92
C ASN A 117 -17.19 11.37 -3.44
N GLN A 118 -16.08 12.00 -3.88
CA GLN A 118 -15.71 12.16 -5.29
C GLN A 118 -15.07 10.92 -5.90
N VAL A 119 -14.79 9.89 -5.13
CA VAL A 119 -14.29 8.59 -5.59
C VAL A 119 -15.47 7.69 -5.88
N GLU A 120 -15.49 7.02 -7.00
CA GLU A 120 -16.53 6.07 -7.39
C GLU A 120 -16.20 4.65 -6.91
N HIS A 121 -14.97 4.21 -7.20
CA HIS A 121 -14.50 2.89 -6.82
C HIS A 121 -12.97 2.87 -6.71
N VAL A 122 -12.45 2.02 -5.82
CA VAL A 122 -11.01 1.77 -5.65
C VAL A 122 -10.67 0.35 -6.09
N TRP A 123 -9.75 0.25 -7.02
CA TRP A 123 -9.16 -0.98 -7.50
C TRP A 123 -7.81 -1.16 -6.83
N PHE A 124 -7.81 -1.91 -5.75
CA PHE A 124 -6.62 -2.18 -4.95
C PHE A 124 -5.85 -3.36 -5.56
N VAL A 125 -4.57 -3.18 -5.80
CA VAL A 125 -3.68 -4.20 -6.38
C VAL A 125 -2.48 -4.41 -5.46
N ASP A 126 -2.23 -5.64 -5.05
CA ASP A 126 -1.05 -6.02 -4.27
C ASP A 126 -0.71 -7.50 -4.49
N LEU A 127 0.57 -7.85 -4.62
CA LEU A 127 1.03 -9.22 -4.82
C LEU A 127 0.84 -10.09 -3.59
N ASN A 128 1.01 -9.53 -2.38
CA ASN A 128 0.94 -10.30 -1.14
C ASN A 128 -0.53 -10.68 -0.81
N PRO A 129 -0.87 -11.97 -0.74
CA PRO A 129 -2.23 -12.40 -0.42
C PRO A 129 -2.67 -12.02 1.00
N HIS A 130 -1.72 -11.89 1.95
CA HIS A 130 -2.03 -11.43 3.31
C HIS A 130 -2.43 -9.96 3.33
N ASN A 131 -1.75 -9.11 2.56
CA ASN A 131 -2.13 -7.71 2.38
C ASN A 131 -3.54 -7.62 1.80
N ARG A 132 -3.81 -8.33 0.70
CA ARG A 132 -5.13 -8.36 0.05
C ARG A 132 -6.24 -8.78 1.01
N ASN A 133 -6.04 -9.87 1.73
CA ASN A 133 -7.02 -10.37 2.70
C ASN A 133 -7.23 -9.41 3.87
N PHE A 134 -6.16 -8.76 4.33
CA PHE A 134 -6.25 -7.78 5.39
C PHE A 134 -6.99 -6.51 4.95
N VAL A 135 -6.73 -6.01 3.74
CA VAL A 135 -7.47 -4.87 3.18
C VAL A 135 -8.95 -5.20 3.01
N GLN A 136 -9.29 -6.39 2.51
CA GLN A 136 -10.68 -6.83 2.41
C GLN A 136 -11.35 -6.92 3.80
N PHE A 137 -10.64 -7.44 4.80
CA PHE A 137 -11.12 -7.47 6.18
C PHE A 137 -11.37 -6.05 6.71
N ARG A 138 -10.41 -5.13 6.55
CA ARG A 138 -10.55 -3.72 6.98
C ARG A 138 -11.70 -3.01 6.27
N ALA A 139 -11.85 -3.23 4.97
CA ALA A 139 -12.95 -2.65 4.19
C ALA A 139 -14.32 -3.09 4.72
N ASN A 140 -14.47 -4.37 5.12
CA ASN A 140 -15.69 -4.87 5.75
C ASN A 140 -15.93 -4.20 7.11
N GLU A 141 -14.93 -4.13 7.97
CA GLU A 141 -15.01 -3.51 9.30
C GLU A 141 -15.41 -2.02 9.23
N LEU A 142 -14.92 -1.32 8.21
CA LEU A 142 -15.17 0.11 7.98
C LEU A 142 -16.45 0.40 7.16
N GLY A 143 -17.16 -0.64 6.70
CA GLY A 143 -18.35 -0.48 5.86
C GLY A 143 -18.05 0.01 4.43
N LEU A 144 -16.83 -0.21 3.93
CA LEU A 144 -16.34 0.24 2.63
C LEU A 144 -16.26 -0.86 1.57
N ALA A 145 -16.69 -2.07 1.89
CA ALA A 145 -16.55 -3.25 1.03
C ALA A 145 -17.14 -3.09 -0.38
N ASN A 146 -18.21 -2.29 -0.52
CA ASN A 146 -18.85 -2.03 -1.82
C ASN A 146 -18.10 -0.98 -2.67
N ARG A 147 -17.09 -0.34 -2.11
CA ARG A 147 -16.35 0.76 -2.73
C ARG A 147 -14.91 0.39 -3.10
N ILE A 148 -14.50 -0.84 -2.79
CA ILE A 148 -13.15 -1.34 -3.05
C ILE A 148 -13.23 -2.77 -3.59
N SER A 149 -12.45 -3.06 -4.61
CA SER A 149 -12.18 -4.41 -5.09
C SER A 149 -10.70 -4.72 -4.99
N VAL A 150 -10.40 -5.95 -4.64
CA VAL A 150 -9.04 -6.38 -4.30
C VAL A 150 -8.53 -7.37 -5.34
N HIS A 151 -7.39 -7.07 -5.95
CA HIS A 151 -6.81 -7.80 -7.06
C HIS A 151 -5.34 -8.16 -6.76
N ARG A 152 -4.87 -9.25 -7.35
CA ARG A 152 -3.47 -9.66 -7.32
C ARG A 152 -2.60 -8.78 -8.23
N ASP A 153 -3.11 -8.51 -9.42
CA ASP A 153 -2.44 -7.79 -10.49
C ASP A 153 -3.47 -7.07 -11.39
N LEU A 154 -3.00 -6.42 -12.43
CA LEU A 154 -3.85 -5.70 -13.39
C LEU A 154 -4.54 -6.60 -14.40
N ASP A 155 -4.14 -7.86 -14.55
CA ASP A 155 -4.68 -8.77 -15.56
C ASP A 155 -6.14 -9.12 -15.28
N GLY A 156 -6.51 -9.14 -13.99
CA GLY A 156 -7.89 -9.35 -13.53
C GLY A 156 -8.81 -8.14 -13.71
N ILE A 157 -8.30 -7.00 -14.17
CA ILE A 157 -9.07 -5.75 -14.35
C ILE A 157 -9.21 -5.45 -15.84
N VAL A 158 -10.38 -5.74 -16.39
CA VAL A 158 -10.66 -5.60 -17.83
C VAL A 158 -11.55 -4.39 -18.09
N ASP A 159 -11.27 -3.65 -19.17
CA ASP A 159 -12.09 -2.55 -19.67
C ASP A 159 -12.32 -1.37 -18.70
N VAL A 160 -11.40 -1.20 -17.74
CA VAL A 160 -11.42 -0.06 -16.82
C VAL A 160 -10.32 0.93 -17.19
N LYS A 161 -10.70 2.20 -17.24
CA LYS A 161 -9.78 3.34 -17.28
C LYS A 161 -9.83 4.05 -15.93
N PHE A 162 -8.66 4.41 -15.43
CA PHE A 162 -8.54 5.02 -14.11
C PHE A 162 -8.43 6.54 -14.21
N ASP A 163 -9.19 7.24 -13.39
CA ASP A 163 -9.14 8.71 -13.27
C ASP A 163 -8.05 9.13 -12.28
N THR A 164 -7.66 8.25 -11.38
CA THR A 164 -6.58 8.47 -10.43
C THR A 164 -5.74 7.21 -10.28
N LEU A 165 -4.42 7.40 -10.31
CA LEU A 165 -3.43 6.39 -9.92
C LEU A 165 -2.80 6.81 -8.58
N VAL A 166 -2.73 5.89 -7.64
CA VAL A 166 -1.93 5.98 -6.42
C VAL A 166 -0.91 4.85 -6.45
N CYS A 167 0.38 5.17 -6.41
CA CYS A 167 1.47 4.21 -6.37
C CYS A 167 2.62 4.82 -5.56
N LEU A 168 2.66 4.51 -4.27
CA LEU A 168 3.55 5.13 -3.29
C LEU A 168 4.47 4.08 -2.68
N ASP A 169 5.78 4.35 -2.71
CA ASP A 169 6.82 3.47 -2.19
C ASP A 169 6.77 2.05 -2.81
N VAL A 170 6.63 1.98 -4.16
CA VAL A 170 6.50 0.73 -4.91
C VAL A 170 7.49 0.65 -6.06
N LEU A 171 7.71 1.75 -6.80
CA LEU A 171 8.51 1.72 -8.03
C LEU A 171 9.95 1.26 -7.79
N GLU A 172 10.52 1.57 -6.64
CA GLU A 172 11.85 1.14 -6.19
C GLU A 172 11.96 -0.36 -5.93
N HIS A 173 10.83 -1.05 -5.78
CA HIS A 173 10.76 -2.50 -5.61
C HIS A 173 10.53 -3.26 -6.91
N LEU A 174 10.34 -2.53 -8.02
CA LEU A 174 10.09 -3.13 -9.33
C LEU A 174 11.38 -3.29 -10.13
N PRO A 175 11.61 -4.45 -10.75
CA PRO A 175 12.78 -4.68 -11.60
C PRO A 175 12.80 -3.81 -12.86
N ASP A 176 11.63 -3.41 -13.37
CA ASP A 176 11.45 -2.55 -14.55
C ASP A 176 10.33 -1.52 -14.27
N PRO A 177 10.63 -0.45 -13.52
CA PRO A 177 9.65 0.60 -13.23
C PRO A 177 9.20 1.36 -14.49
N SER A 178 10.06 1.48 -15.51
CA SER A 178 9.73 2.15 -16.77
C SER A 178 8.64 1.39 -17.55
N LYS A 179 8.73 0.08 -17.59
CA LYS A 179 7.69 -0.78 -18.18
C LYS A 179 6.38 -0.65 -17.40
N GLN A 180 6.46 -0.64 -16.06
CA GLN A 180 5.26 -0.49 -15.23
C GLN A 180 4.58 0.87 -15.45
N LEU A 181 5.35 1.96 -15.55
CA LEU A 181 4.82 3.28 -15.87
C LEU A 181 4.13 3.30 -17.25
N SER A 182 4.67 2.61 -18.25
CA SER A 182 4.02 2.47 -19.55
C SER A 182 2.68 1.73 -19.46
N ILE A 183 2.62 0.66 -18.67
CA ILE A 183 1.37 -0.08 -18.39
C ILE A 183 0.34 0.84 -17.71
N PHE A 184 0.76 1.66 -16.76
CA PHE A 184 -0.13 2.63 -16.12
C PHE A 184 -0.70 3.63 -17.14
N LEU A 185 0.15 4.22 -18.00
CA LEU A 185 -0.30 5.18 -19.03
C LEU A 185 -1.37 4.56 -19.94
N ASP A 186 -1.24 3.30 -20.30
CA ASP A 186 -2.23 2.60 -21.12
C ASP A 186 -3.56 2.37 -20.39
N ARG A 187 -3.58 2.45 -19.08
CA ARG A 187 -4.77 2.23 -18.24
C ARG A 187 -5.42 3.52 -17.74
N LEU A 188 -4.76 4.66 -17.89
CA LEU A 188 -5.26 5.94 -17.40
C LEU A 188 -6.23 6.60 -18.39
N SER A 189 -7.20 7.35 -17.86
CA SER A 189 -8.08 8.26 -18.59
C SER A 189 -7.30 9.50 -19.07
N PRO A 190 -7.75 10.22 -20.11
CA PRO A 190 -7.01 11.38 -20.67
C PRO A 190 -6.68 12.48 -19.66
N ASP A 191 -7.58 12.77 -18.72
CA ASP A 191 -7.42 13.83 -17.71
C ASP A 191 -7.14 13.25 -16.31
N SER A 192 -6.53 12.08 -16.26
CA SER A 192 -6.20 11.38 -15.01
C SER A 192 -5.12 12.10 -14.20
N ILE A 193 -5.07 11.80 -12.92
CA ILE A 193 -4.06 12.28 -11.99
C ILE A 193 -3.28 11.09 -11.45
N ALA A 194 -1.95 11.22 -11.36
CA ALA A 194 -1.11 10.22 -10.74
C ALA A 194 -0.44 10.80 -9.49
N LEU A 195 -0.59 10.11 -8.37
CA LEU A 195 0.13 10.33 -7.13
C LEU A 195 1.21 9.27 -7.03
N LEU A 196 2.43 9.64 -7.33
CA LEU A 196 3.58 8.75 -7.43
C LEU A 196 4.71 9.27 -6.56
N ASN A 197 5.45 8.35 -5.96
CA ASN A 197 6.77 8.59 -5.42
C ASN A 197 7.67 7.37 -5.64
N TRP A 198 8.93 7.52 -5.34
CA TRP A 198 9.92 6.45 -5.38
C TRP A 198 11.16 6.83 -4.56
N TYR A 199 11.87 5.81 -4.07
CA TYR A 199 13.11 5.98 -3.33
C TYR A 199 14.10 4.85 -3.66
N PHE A 200 14.80 4.97 -4.80
CA PHE A 200 15.70 3.90 -5.29
C PHE A 200 16.95 3.67 -4.45
N PHE A 201 17.27 4.58 -3.52
CA PHE A 201 18.45 4.47 -2.68
C PHE A 201 18.31 3.36 -1.63
N LYS A 202 19.33 2.50 -1.50
CA LYS A 202 19.33 1.38 -0.54
C LYS A 202 19.67 1.77 0.90
N GLY A 203 19.88 3.04 1.19
CA GLY A 203 20.35 3.52 2.47
C GLY A 203 21.89 3.54 2.57
N ASN A 204 22.44 4.36 3.49
CA ASN A 204 23.89 4.47 3.69
C ASN A 204 24.52 3.20 4.27
N LYS A 205 23.73 2.36 4.92
CA LYS A 205 24.13 1.09 5.55
C LYS A 205 23.36 -0.11 4.98
N GLY A 206 22.63 0.08 3.85
CA GLY A 206 21.77 -0.96 3.28
C GLY A 206 20.50 -1.19 4.08
N GLU A 207 19.94 -0.14 4.71
CA GLU A 207 18.72 -0.20 5.49
C GLU A 207 17.50 -0.62 4.64
N TYR A 208 17.58 -0.39 3.32
CA TYR A 208 16.52 -0.73 2.37
C TYR A 208 17.02 -1.79 1.36
N PRO A 209 17.24 -3.04 1.80
CA PRO A 209 17.83 -4.07 0.93
C PRO A 209 16.93 -4.44 -0.26
N PHE A 210 15.62 -4.14 -0.16
CA PHE A 210 14.60 -4.47 -1.16
C PHE A 210 14.51 -3.46 -2.31
N HIS A 211 15.15 -2.27 -2.18
CA HIS A 211 15.15 -1.28 -3.24
C HIS A 211 16.12 -1.67 -4.36
N PHE A 212 15.70 -1.52 -5.60
CA PHE A 212 16.61 -1.57 -6.72
C PHE A 212 17.41 -0.27 -6.78
N ASP A 213 18.73 -0.38 -6.83
CA ASP A 213 19.66 0.74 -6.93
C ASP A 213 20.56 0.50 -8.14
N ASP A 214 19.96 0.43 -9.31
CA ASP A 214 20.67 0.32 -10.59
C ASP A 214 20.62 1.69 -11.29
N PRO A 215 21.75 2.38 -11.47
CA PRO A 215 21.80 3.69 -12.14
C PRO A 215 21.41 3.65 -13.62
N LYS A 216 21.08 2.46 -14.17
CA LYS A 216 20.58 2.29 -15.53
C LYS A 216 19.06 2.19 -15.61
N LEU A 217 18.37 2.09 -14.49
CA LEU A 217 16.93 2.17 -14.37
C LEU A 217 16.49 3.62 -14.28
#